data_a471b89aedb2c6d57d4fa70027306565
#
_entry.id   a471b89aedb2c6d57d4fa70027306565
#
_cell.length_a   1.000
_cell.length_b   1.000
_cell.length_c   1.000
_cell.angle_alpha   90.00
_cell.angle_beta   90.00
_cell.angle_gamma   90.00
#
_symmetry.space_group_name_H-M   'P 1'
#
loop_
_entity.id
_entity.type
_entity.pdbx_description
1 polymer ?
#
loop_
_entity_poly.entity_id
_entity_poly.type
_entity_poly.pdbx_seq_one_letter_code
_entity_poly.pdbx_strand_id
1 'polypeptide(L)' 'MNDMLFRTLLKKYEADIEDARYKIQSFNENNIIIPEHIDITGEVDKLLQLIAEAEDKVAVMRKYYVQNKADKQVL' A
#
# COMPACT_ATOMS: atom_id res chain seq x y z
N MET A 1 7.74 -13.42 -13.03
CA MET A 1 7.83 -11.94 -13.21
C MET A 1 9.29 -11.57 -13.13
N ASN A 2 9.77 -10.69 -13.99
CA ASN A 2 11.18 -10.32 -13.91
C ASN A 2 11.45 -9.34 -12.78
N ASP A 3 12.72 -9.19 -12.43
CA ASP A 3 13.13 -8.38 -11.27
C ASP A 3 12.71 -6.94 -11.38
N MET A 4 12.85 -6.35 -12.54
CA MET A 4 12.51 -4.94 -12.70
C MET A 4 11.02 -4.71 -12.50
N LEU A 5 10.20 -5.57 -13.08
CA LEU A 5 8.76 -5.45 -12.92
C LEU A 5 8.37 -5.66 -11.46
N PHE A 6 8.96 -6.66 -10.81
CA PHE A 6 8.69 -6.92 -9.40
C PHE A 6 8.99 -5.68 -8.55
N ARG A 7 10.18 -5.12 -8.73
CA ARG A 7 10.57 -3.94 -7.95
C ARG A 7 9.70 -2.72 -8.26
N THR A 8 9.33 -2.56 -9.52
CA THR A 8 8.48 -1.44 -9.91
C THR A 8 7.12 -1.52 -9.23
N LEU A 9 6.52 -2.71 -9.25
CA LEU A 9 5.23 -2.91 -8.59
C LEU A 9 5.34 -2.77 -7.08
N LEU A 10 6.41 -3.30 -6.50
CA LEU A 10 6.62 -3.18 -5.06
C LEU A 10 6.68 -1.71 -4.65
N LYS A 11 7.45 -0.92 -5.38
CA LYS A 11 7.56 0.51 -5.09
C LYS A 11 6.23 1.22 -5.26
N LYS A 12 5.48 0.84 -6.27
CA LYS A 12 4.16 1.41 -6.49
C LYS A 12 3.25 1.16 -5.29
N TYR A 13 3.20 -0.08 -4.83
CA TYR A 13 2.32 -0.43 -3.72
C TYR A 13 2.80 0.19 -2.41
N GLU A 14 4.11 0.25 -2.21
CA GLU A 14 4.65 0.91 -1.02
C GLU A 14 4.31 2.40 -1.01
N ALA A 15 4.40 3.05 -2.16
CA ALA A 15 4.03 4.46 -2.27
C ALA A 15 2.54 4.67 -2.03
N ASP A 16 1.70 3.78 -2.56
CA ASP A 16 0.26 3.85 -2.36
C ASP A 16 -0.09 3.72 -0.86
N ILE A 17 0.58 2.81 -0.19
CA ILE A 17 0.37 2.61 1.26
C ILE A 17 0.80 3.86 2.03
N GLU A 18 1.96 4.38 1.72
CA GLU A 18 2.48 5.54 2.41
C GLU A 18 1.58 6.77 2.20
N ASP A 19 1.13 6.97 0.97
CA ASP A 19 0.23 8.07 0.65
C ASP A 19 -1.08 7.96 1.44
N ALA A 20 -1.64 6.76 1.50
CA ALA A 20 -2.88 6.54 2.23
C ALA A 20 -2.68 6.76 3.74
N ARG A 21 -1.56 6.28 4.28
CA ARG A 21 -1.25 6.49 5.69
C ARG A 21 -1.10 7.96 6.01
N TYR A 22 -0.43 8.70 5.15
CA TYR A 22 -0.29 10.14 5.31
C TYR A 22 -1.66 10.82 5.36
N LYS A 23 -2.53 10.46 4.45
CA LYS A 23 -3.87 11.06 4.40
C LYS A 23 -4.68 10.76 5.66
N ILE A 24 -4.60 9.53 6.14
CA ILE A 24 -5.31 9.16 7.38
C ILE A 24 -4.77 9.97 8.55
N GLN A 25 -3.46 10.07 8.65
CA GLN A 25 -2.85 10.83 9.72
C GLN A 25 -3.24 12.31 9.67
N SER A 26 -3.38 12.85 8.47
CA SER A 26 -3.78 14.23 8.29
C SER A 26 -5.14 14.53 8.91
N PHE A 27 -6.06 13.57 8.84
CA PHE A 27 -7.37 13.77 9.47
C PHE A 27 -7.27 13.81 10.99
N ASN A 28 -6.29 13.13 11.56
CA ASN A 28 -6.18 13.04 13.01
C ASN A 28 -5.39 14.18 13.64
N GLU A 29 -4.32 14.61 13.00
CA GLU A 29 -3.31 15.44 13.65
C GLU A 29 -3.28 16.88 13.18
N ASN A 30 -3.68 17.13 11.98
CA ASN A 30 -3.63 18.47 11.44
C ASN A 30 -5.01 19.09 11.56
N ASN A 31 -5.06 20.34 11.96
CA ASN A 31 -6.32 21.05 12.04
C ASN A 31 -6.81 21.39 10.65
N ILE A 32 -7.06 20.38 9.88
CA ILE A 32 -7.55 20.54 8.52
C ILE A 32 -8.99 20.99 8.59
N ILE A 33 -9.29 22.01 7.82
CA ILE A 33 -10.68 22.44 7.66
C ILE A 33 -11.39 21.39 6.85
N ILE A 34 -12.32 20.70 7.48
CA ILE A 34 -13.05 19.65 6.83
C ILE A 34 -14.40 20.21 6.42
N PRO A 35 -14.75 20.14 5.11
CA PRO A 35 -16.05 20.59 4.68
C PRO A 35 -17.16 19.87 5.42
N GLU A 36 -18.24 20.57 5.65
CA GLU A 36 -19.37 20.05 6.42
C GLU A 36 -19.90 18.72 5.91
N HIS A 37 -19.83 18.53 4.61
CA HIS A 37 -20.45 17.38 3.98
C HIS A 37 -19.50 16.21 3.74
N ILE A 38 -18.29 16.32 4.29
CA ILE A 38 -17.35 15.22 4.11
C ILE A 38 -17.65 14.13 5.12
N ASP A 39 -17.68 12.90 4.62
CA ASP A 39 -17.84 11.72 5.45
C ASP A 39 -16.45 11.21 5.80
N ILE A 40 -15.93 11.64 6.94
CA ILE A 40 -14.57 11.31 7.36
C ILE A 40 -14.40 9.81 7.52
N THR A 41 -15.35 9.16 8.18
CA THR A 41 -15.23 7.71 8.38
C THR A 41 -15.27 6.95 7.07
N GLY A 42 -16.11 7.38 6.14
CA GLY A 42 -16.15 6.77 4.81
C GLY A 42 -14.87 6.99 4.04
N GLU A 43 -14.28 8.18 4.13
CA GLU A 43 -13.03 8.47 3.45
C GLU A 43 -11.88 7.67 4.05
N VAL A 44 -11.81 7.57 5.37
CA VAL A 44 -10.77 6.76 6.02
C VAL A 44 -10.96 5.29 5.69
N ASP A 45 -12.19 4.82 5.62
CA ASP A 45 -12.47 3.43 5.26
C ASP A 45 -11.92 3.11 3.87
N LYS A 46 -12.10 4.02 2.92
CA LYS A 46 -11.56 3.82 1.58
C LYS A 46 -10.05 3.76 1.58
N LEU A 47 -9.41 4.60 2.39
CA LEU A 47 -7.96 4.60 2.51
C LEU A 47 -7.45 3.32 3.15
N LEU A 48 -8.15 2.83 4.15
CA LEU A 48 -7.80 1.54 4.77
C LEU A 48 -7.95 0.39 3.78
N GLN A 49 -9.00 0.44 2.96
CA GLN A 49 -9.17 -0.58 1.92
C GLN A 49 -8.01 -0.55 0.94
N LEU A 50 -7.58 0.63 0.54
CA LEU A 50 -6.45 0.77 -0.37
C LEU A 50 -5.19 0.17 0.24
N ILE A 51 -4.93 0.45 1.51
CA ILE A 51 -3.77 -0.11 2.21
C ILE A 51 -3.87 -1.64 2.24
N ALA A 52 -5.03 -2.15 2.62
CA ALA A 52 -5.23 -3.59 2.74
C ALA A 52 -5.02 -4.28 1.40
N GLU A 53 -5.55 -3.72 0.32
CA GLU A 53 -5.40 -4.29 -1.00
C GLU A 53 -3.95 -4.24 -1.46
N ALA A 54 -3.27 -3.13 -1.21
CA ALA A 54 -1.87 -2.99 -1.61
C ALA A 54 -0.99 -3.97 -0.84
N GLU A 55 -1.22 -4.11 0.47
CA GLU A 55 -0.46 -5.07 1.27
C GLU A 55 -0.72 -6.49 0.82
N ASP A 56 -1.96 -6.79 0.47
CA ASP A 56 -2.30 -8.12 -0.02
C ASP A 56 -1.58 -8.42 -1.33
N LYS A 57 -1.54 -7.43 -2.24
CA LYS A 57 -0.82 -7.61 -3.50
C LYS A 57 0.67 -7.84 -3.27
N VAL A 58 1.27 -7.12 -2.34
CA VAL A 58 2.67 -7.33 -2.00
C VAL A 58 2.88 -8.75 -1.46
N ALA A 59 1.99 -9.20 -0.59
CA ALA A 59 2.07 -10.54 -0.04
C ALA A 59 1.95 -11.61 -1.13
N VAL A 60 1.04 -11.41 -2.06
CA VAL A 60 0.86 -12.32 -3.19
C VAL A 60 2.11 -12.34 -4.06
N MET A 61 2.68 -11.17 -4.33
CA MET A 61 3.90 -11.10 -5.12
C MET A 61 5.04 -11.86 -4.45
N ARG A 62 5.17 -11.71 -3.15
CA ARG A 62 6.23 -12.40 -2.41
C ARG A 62 6.00 -13.90 -2.34
N LYS A 63 4.75 -14.30 -2.29
CA LYS A 63 4.43 -15.71 -2.20
C LYS A 63 4.67 -16.45 -3.51
N TYR A 64 4.34 -15.82 -4.63
CA TYR A 64 4.32 -16.53 -5.91
C TYR A 64 5.37 -16.06 -6.92
N TYR A 65 5.88 -14.84 -6.78
CA TYR A 65 6.66 -14.20 -7.84
C TYR A 65 8.01 -13.68 -7.40
N VAL A 66 8.46 -14.10 -6.23
CA VAL A 66 9.79 -13.70 -5.76
C VAL A 66 10.84 -14.15 -6.76
N GLN A 67 11.67 -13.20 -7.16
CA GLN A 67 12.78 -13.46 -8.06
C GLN A 67 14.06 -13.61 -7.23
N ASN A 68 13.97 -14.35 -6.17
CA ASN A 68 15.08 -14.48 -5.26
C ASN A 68 15.97 -15.63 -5.66
N LYS A 69 17.18 -15.33 -6.04
CA LYS A 69 18.12 -16.36 -6.43
C LYS A 69 18.54 -17.25 -5.27
N ALA A 70 18.49 -16.72 -4.08
CA ALA A 70 18.78 -17.49 -2.90
C ALA A 70 17.82 -18.64 -2.73
N ASP A 71 16.56 -18.46 -3.14
CA ASP A 71 15.59 -19.53 -3.08
C ASP A 71 16.01 -20.72 -3.93
N LYS A 72 16.60 -20.42 -5.05
CA LYS A 72 17.07 -21.47 -5.94
C LYS A 72 18.31 -22.15 -5.41
N GLN A 73 19.10 -21.38 -4.70
CA GLN A 73 20.35 -21.89 -4.19
C GLN A 73 20.17 -22.78 -2.98
N VAL A 74 19.11 -22.55 -2.24
CA VAL A 74 18.84 -23.36 -1.05
C VAL A 74 18.47 -24.77 -1.44
N LEU A 75 18.09 -24.94 -2.63
CA LEU A 75 17.76 -26.26 -3.14
C LEU A 75 19.00 -27.06 -3.44
#